data_3bc9938df3d236c61272fb57bfc33db0
#
_entry.id   3bc9938df3d236c61272fb57bfc33db0
#
_cell.length_a   1.000
_cell.length_b   1.000
_cell.length_c   1.000
_cell.angle_alpha   90.00
_cell.angle_beta   90.00
_cell.angle_gamma   90.00
#
_symmetry.space_group_name_H-M   'P 1'
#
loop_
_entity.id
_entity.type
_entity.pdbx_description
1 polymer ?
#
loop_
_entity_poly.entity_id
_entity_poly.type
_entity_poly.pdbx_seq_one_letter_code
_entity_poly.pdbx_strand_id
1 'polypeptide(L)'
;MSASREKNKRKEEAAAPAAANEAKKGMSKGLKTTLIAVCAVLIVCIVVFFYMLTSGFFASHTTAATVGTHKLTPAMVNYFYKGAYGNMQNQYGDFMSYVIDSDTPLDEQVYDEESGETWADYFTDQGLINASNAYALYDAAKADGHTLSEDEQASIDSQISSLALYASYYGTNTSGYIAGVYGTGCNEKNFREYLEVVTLADSYATATQNGFIYTDEQIASEYAANPNSYDAVTYRQFLVSDAMFQTDSTDTEDDDAEAEAETLSDEELTALKEELASKMAADTQRDEQAFIDQAYENCLESAKETYAEDSATLKENQLYSSLSTDVADWLFDAGRAEGDTTYIATDSVYYVLYFVSRSTNDYQLPNVRHILFSVSDTTDETAMDEARTKAEDVLTEYEAGDKTAESFGELAKEYTADSNGDEGGLYENIMPGQMVTEFNDWCFDADRKPGDTGIIETSYGVHVMYFDSFGKIYRDALVENALRSADYNAWYDATAGDGSYTTSAFGMKYTTK
;
A
#
# COMPACT_ATOMS: atom_id res chain seq x y z
N MET A 1 -86.71 -23.22 -66.59
CA MET A 1 -85.95 -22.84 -65.32
C MET A 1 -84.61 -22.21 -65.68
N SER A 2 -84.54 -21.23 -66.54
CA SER A 2 -83.26 -20.63 -66.99
C SER A 2 -83.23 -19.10 -66.82
N ALA A 3 -84.33 -18.42 -66.66
CA ALA A 3 -84.37 -16.96 -66.65
C ALA A 3 -84.17 -16.33 -65.25
N SER A 4 -84.25 -17.13 -64.16
CA SER A 4 -84.11 -16.62 -62.78
C SER A 4 -82.65 -16.63 -62.28
N ARG A 5 -81.79 -17.48 -62.87
CA ARG A 5 -80.37 -17.56 -62.49
C ARG A 5 -79.49 -16.46 -63.10
N GLU A 6 -79.92 -16.03 -64.32
CA GLU A 6 -79.17 -14.97 -64.99
C GLU A 6 -79.45 -13.57 -64.42
N LYS A 7 -80.62 -13.37 -63.84
CA LYS A 7 -80.99 -12.09 -63.19
C LYS A 7 -80.33 -11.90 -61.83
N ASN A 8 -80.02 -12.97 -61.15
CA ASN A 8 -79.24 -12.90 -59.87
C ASN A 8 -77.74 -12.71 -60.11
N LYS A 9 -77.20 -13.31 -61.20
CA LYS A 9 -75.78 -13.10 -61.54
C LYS A 9 -75.51 -11.66 -62.00
N ARG A 10 -76.48 -11.00 -62.70
CA ARG A 10 -76.35 -9.57 -63.05
C ARG A 10 -76.57 -8.61 -61.85
N LYS A 11 -77.17 -9.07 -60.74
CA LYS A 11 -77.29 -8.25 -59.52
C LYS A 11 -76.11 -8.38 -58.65
N GLU A 12 -75.43 -9.50 -58.70
CA GLU A 12 -74.17 -9.65 -57.96
C GLU A 12 -72.96 -8.95 -58.60
N GLU A 13 -72.99 -8.85 -59.98
CA GLU A 13 -71.93 -8.09 -60.68
C GLU A 13 -72.11 -6.57 -60.66
N ALA A 14 -73.26 -6.05 -60.21
CA ALA A 14 -73.52 -4.61 -60.13
C ALA A 14 -73.34 -4.01 -58.71
N ALA A 15 -72.94 -4.83 -57.74
CA ALA A 15 -72.85 -4.38 -56.31
C ALA A 15 -71.41 -4.26 -55.74
N ALA A 16 -70.37 -4.24 -56.56
CA ALA A 16 -69.06 -3.86 -56.17
C ALA A 16 -68.38 -3.09 -57.29
N PRO A 17 -68.22 -1.81 -57.18
CA PRO A 17 -67.10 -1.17 -56.51
C PRO A 17 -67.40 0.27 -56.02
N ALA A 18 -67.72 0.47 -54.80
CA ALA A 18 -67.75 1.82 -54.25
C ALA A 18 -66.78 2.00 -53.04
N ALA A 19 -66.18 0.89 -52.56
CA ALA A 19 -65.31 0.94 -51.41
C ALA A 19 -63.81 1.08 -51.73
N ALA A 20 -63.40 1.03 -53.03
CA ALA A 20 -61.95 1.05 -53.37
C ALA A 20 -61.41 2.44 -53.79
N ASN A 21 -62.24 3.49 -53.78
CA ASN A 21 -61.80 4.80 -54.26
C ASN A 21 -61.69 5.92 -53.17
N GLU A 22 -61.93 5.63 -51.87
CA GLU A 22 -61.71 6.60 -50.83
C GLU A 22 -60.34 6.53 -50.19
N ALA A 23 -59.50 5.54 -50.51
CA ALA A 23 -58.17 5.37 -49.90
C ALA A 23 -57.03 6.13 -50.59
N LYS A 24 -57.32 7.04 -51.50
CA LYS A 24 -56.31 7.88 -52.17
C LYS A 24 -56.58 9.37 -52.08
N LYS A 25 -57.05 9.88 -50.96
CA LYS A 25 -56.79 11.30 -50.63
C LYS A 25 -55.33 11.41 -50.14
N GLY A 26 -54.46 11.66 -51.11
CA GLY A 26 -53.06 11.96 -50.76
C GLY A 26 -52.98 13.07 -49.71
N MET A 27 -52.21 12.88 -48.70
CA MET A 27 -51.94 13.85 -47.62
C MET A 27 -51.82 15.26 -48.19
N SER A 28 -52.55 16.23 -47.64
CA SER A 28 -52.46 17.64 -48.03
C SER A 28 -51.01 18.14 -48.05
N LYS A 29 -50.67 19.07 -48.95
CA LYS A 29 -49.31 19.59 -49.06
C LYS A 29 -48.83 20.12 -47.71
N GLY A 30 -49.70 20.77 -46.93
CA GLY A 30 -49.36 21.22 -45.55
C GLY A 30 -49.01 20.07 -44.59
N LEU A 31 -49.81 18.99 -44.61
CA LEU A 31 -49.55 17.82 -43.72
C LEU A 31 -48.24 17.10 -44.11
N LYS A 32 -47.91 17.03 -45.42
CA LYS A 32 -46.62 16.49 -45.90
C LYS A 32 -45.44 17.35 -45.42
N THR A 33 -45.57 18.67 -45.54
CA THR A 33 -44.53 19.60 -45.08
C THR A 33 -44.32 19.51 -43.56
N THR A 34 -45.41 19.43 -42.76
CA THR A 34 -45.34 19.25 -41.32
C THR A 34 -44.69 17.90 -40.96
N LEU A 35 -45.06 16.81 -41.63
CA LEU A 35 -44.46 15.50 -41.41
C LEU A 35 -42.96 15.48 -41.74
N ILE A 36 -42.56 16.09 -42.85
CA ILE A 36 -41.14 16.23 -43.23
C ILE A 36 -40.38 17.04 -42.17
N ALA A 37 -40.97 18.15 -41.70
CA ALA A 37 -40.37 18.97 -40.64
C ALA A 37 -40.20 18.18 -39.31
N VAL A 38 -41.23 17.42 -38.90
CA VAL A 38 -41.17 16.54 -37.71
C VAL A 38 -40.11 15.45 -37.87
N CYS A 39 -40.08 14.80 -39.05
CA CYS A 39 -39.03 13.78 -39.33
C CYS A 39 -37.62 14.39 -39.30
N ALA A 40 -37.45 15.59 -39.89
CA ALA A 40 -36.15 16.27 -39.85
C ALA A 40 -35.71 16.61 -38.40
N VAL A 41 -36.62 17.10 -37.57
CA VAL A 41 -36.34 17.35 -36.14
C VAL A 41 -36.01 16.05 -35.41
N LEU A 42 -36.76 14.96 -35.66
CA LEU A 42 -36.45 13.65 -35.05
C LEU A 42 -35.08 13.13 -35.48
N ILE A 43 -34.71 13.27 -36.76
CA ILE A 43 -33.38 12.88 -37.25
C ILE A 43 -32.29 13.69 -36.52
N VAL A 44 -32.46 15.00 -36.40
CA VAL A 44 -31.53 15.85 -35.66
C VAL A 44 -31.45 15.41 -34.19
N CYS A 45 -32.57 15.17 -33.51
CA CYS A 45 -32.60 14.65 -32.16
C CYS A 45 -31.86 13.31 -32.01
N ILE A 46 -32.06 12.40 -32.95
CA ILE A 46 -31.39 11.09 -33.00
C ILE A 46 -29.88 11.29 -33.18
N VAL A 47 -29.44 12.13 -34.11
CA VAL A 47 -28.00 12.42 -34.32
C VAL A 47 -27.39 13.06 -33.10
N VAL A 48 -28.04 14.04 -32.48
CA VAL A 48 -27.58 14.67 -31.23
C VAL A 48 -27.53 13.65 -30.10
N PHE A 49 -28.53 12.77 -30.00
CA PHE A 49 -28.55 11.73 -28.97
C PHE A 49 -27.38 10.73 -29.15
N PHE A 50 -27.13 10.27 -30.38
CA PHE A 50 -25.98 9.41 -30.68
C PHE A 50 -24.65 10.12 -30.42
N TYR A 51 -24.54 11.40 -30.77
CA TYR A 51 -23.38 12.20 -30.43
C TYR A 51 -23.19 12.29 -28.91
N MET A 52 -24.24 12.52 -28.14
CA MET A 52 -24.18 12.54 -26.68
C MET A 52 -23.76 11.18 -26.08
N LEU A 53 -24.18 10.06 -26.68
CA LEU A 53 -23.77 8.71 -26.27
C LEU A 53 -22.27 8.46 -26.50
N THR A 54 -21.71 8.97 -27.59
CA THR A 54 -20.31 8.70 -27.97
C THR A 54 -19.33 9.75 -27.50
N SER A 55 -19.80 10.97 -27.18
CA SER A 55 -18.95 12.09 -26.75
C SER A 55 -18.58 12.09 -25.25
N GLY A 56 -19.05 11.10 -24.48
CA GLY A 56 -18.86 11.08 -23.03
C GLY A 56 -19.77 12.07 -22.27
N PHE A 57 -20.77 12.65 -22.94
CA PHE A 57 -21.69 13.61 -22.30
C PHE A 57 -22.36 13.01 -21.06
N PHE A 58 -22.90 11.80 -21.16
CA PHE A 58 -23.56 11.15 -20.03
C PHE A 58 -22.57 10.80 -18.92
N ALA A 59 -21.35 10.38 -19.28
CA ALA A 59 -20.30 10.08 -18.31
C ALA A 59 -19.84 11.31 -17.50
N SER A 60 -19.96 12.52 -18.07
CA SER A 60 -19.55 13.76 -17.42
C SER A 60 -20.70 14.51 -16.70
N HIS A 61 -21.98 14.18 -17.01
CA HIS A 61 -23.13 15.00 -16.59
C HIS A 61 -24.23 14.24 -15.85
N THR A 62 -24.20 12.89 -15.84
CA THR A 62 -25.16 12.11 -15.05
C THR A 62 -24.62 11.82 -13.67
N THR A 63 -25.50 11.50 -12.73
CA THR A 63 -25.08 10.99 -11.41
C THR A 63 -24.96 9.48 -11.49
N ALA A 64 -23.78 8.94 -11.17
CA ALA A 64 -23.50 7.51 -11.02
C ALA A 64 -23.65 7.05 -9.57
N ALA A 65 -23.11 7.83 -8.63
CA ALA A 65 -23.19 7.53 -7.21
C ALA A 65 -23.44 8.81 -6.40
N THR A 66 -23.83 8.65 -5.15
CA THR A 66 -23.92 9.74 -4.18
C THR A 66 -23.23 9.29 -2.90
N VAL A 67 -22.28 10.09 -2.42
CA VAL A 67 -21.55 9.93 -1.17
C VAL A 67 -21.80 11.15 -0.30
N GLY A 68 -22.34 10.97 0.90
CA GLY A 68 -22.80 12.06 1.72
C GLY A 68 -23.76 12.98 0.95
N THR A 69 -23.39 14.25 0.75
CA THR A 69 -24.15 15.24 -0.05
C THR A 69 -23.67 15.37 -1.50
N HIS A 70 -22.58 14.70 -1.87
CA HIS A 70 -21.92 14.84 -3.16
C HIS A 70 -22.45 13.85 -4.19
N LYS A 71 -22.79 14.38 -5.38
CA LYS A 71 -23.22 13.59 -6.54
C LYS A 71 -22.02 13.35 -7.46
N LEU A 72 -21.59 12.10 -7.53
CA LEU A 72 -20.47 11.71 -8.37
C LEU A 72 -20.94 11.39 -9.77
N THR A 73 -20.25 11.96 -10.77
CA THR A 73 -20.43 11.55 -12.18
C THR A 73 -19.74 10.20 -12.42
N PRO A 74 -20.10 9.46 -13.48
CA PRO A 74 -19.35 8.28 -13.90
C PRO A 74 -17.84 8.54 -14.05
N ALA A 75 -17.44 9.69 -14.58
CA ALA A 75 -16.03 10.07 -14.68
C ALA A 75 -15.35 10.16 -13.32
N MET A 76 -16.02 10.74 -12.30
CA MET A 76 -15.50 10.80 -10.95
C MET A 76 -15.39 9.40 -10.32
N VAL A 77 -16.40 8.55 -10.52
CA VAL A 77 -16.35 7.14 -10.07
C VAL A 77 -15.16 6.39 -10.71
N ASN A 78 -14.89 6.63 -12.01
CA ASN A 78 -13.77 6.00 -12.69
C ASN A 78 -12.41 6.35 -12.08
N TYR A 79 -12.21 7.59 -11.59
CA TYR A 79 -10.96 7.95 -10.91
C TYR A 79 -10.77 7.16 -9.62
N PHE A 80 -11.80 7.07 -8.80
CA PHE A 80 -11.75 6.28 -7.56
C PHE A 80 -11.61 4.78 -7.82
N TYR A 81 -12.30 4.25 -8.84
CA TYR A 81 -12.13 2.87 -9.30
C TYR A 81 -10.68 2.57 -9.68
N LYS A 82 -10.07 3.42 -10.51
CA LYS A 82 -8.66 3.27 -10.90
C LYS A 82 -7.70 3.48 -9.74
N GLY A 83 -8.04 4.34 -8.80
CA GLY A 83 -7.30 4.51 -7.55
C GLY A 83 -7.32 3.25 -6.69
N ALA A 84 -8.49 2.62 -6.53
CA ALA A 84 -8.62 1.36 -5.78
C ALA A 84 -7.80 0.21 -6.44
N TYR A 85 -7.86 0.09 -7.77
CA TYR A 85 -7.04 -0.85 -8.52
C TYR A 85 -5.53 -0.59 -8.34
N GLY A 86 -5.11 0.67 -8.49
CA GLY A 86 -3.71 1.07 -8.32
C GLY A 86 -3.18 0.85 -6.91
N ASN A 87 -3.99 1.09 -5.88
CA ASN A 87 -3.61 0.82 -4.50
C ASN A 87 -3.35 -0.68 -4.27
N MET A 88 -4.23 -1.55 -4.80
CA MET A 88 -4.03 -2.99 -4.71
C MET A 88 -2.78 -3.43 -5.49
N GLN A 89 -2.55 -2.86 -6.68
CA GLN A 89 -1.35 -3.13 -7.46
C GLN A 89 -0.07 -2.73 -6.72
N ASN A 90 -0.07 -1.58 -6.07
CA ASN A 90 1.08 -1.12 -5.26
C ASN A 90 1.31 -2.01 -4.03
N GLN A 91 0.24 -2.50 -3.41
CA GLN A 91 0.32 -3.34 -2.21
C GLN A 91 0.80 -4.76 -2.52
N TYR A 92 0.33 -5.36 -3.60
CA TYR A 92 0.59 -6.76 -3.93
C TYR A 92 1.61 -6.96 -5.07
N GLY A 93 1.93 -5.91 -5.85
CA GLY A 93 2.92 -5.98 -6.93
C GLY A 93 2.65 -7.14 -7.89
N ASP A 94 3.67 -7.92 -8.14
CA ASP A 94 3.60 -9.07 -9.05
C ASP A 94 2.64 -10.18 -8.58
N PHE A 95 2.33 -10.24 -7.26
CA PHE A 95 1.37 -11.23 -6.73
C PHE A 95 -0.05 -11.03 -7.30
N MET A 96 -0.41 -9.82 -7.78
CA MET A 96 -1.70 -9.62 -8.46
C MET A 96 -1.91 -10.55 -9.65
N SER A 97 -0.83 -10.90 -10.37
CA SER A 97 -0.90 -11.79 -11.54
C SER A 97 -1.33 -13.22 -11.20
N TYR A 98 -1.29 -13.63 -9.93
CA TYR A 98 -1.80 -14.94 -9.48
C TYR A 98 -3.31 -14.97 -9.27
N VAL A 99 -3.94 -13.81 -9.11
CA VAL A 99 -5.37 -13.69 -8.80
C VAL A 99 -6.16 -12.92 -9.88
N ILE A 100 -5.51 -12.07 -10.67
CA ILE A 100 -6.10 -11.29 -11.75
C ILE A 100 -5.35 -11.58 -13.05
N ASP A 101 -6.07 -12.11 -14.04
CA ASP A 101 -5.55 -12.31 -15.40
C ASP A 101 -5.59 -10.97 -16.16
N SER A 102 -4.42 -10.48 -16.58
CA SER A 102 -4.29 -9.21 -17.31
C SER A 102 -4.89 -9.25 -18.73
N ASP A 103 -5.09 -10.44 -19.30
CA ASP A 103 -5.61 -10.63 -20.65
C ASP A 103 -7.15 -10.73 -20.68
N THR A 104 -7.80 -10.91 -19.52
CA THR A 104 -9.24 -11.03 -19.37
C THR A 104 -9.82 -9.76 -18.74
N PRO A 105 -10.94 -9.18 -19.28
CA PRO A 105 -11.60 -8.04 -18.64
C PRO A 105 -12.01 -8.31 -17.20
N LEU A 106 -11.88 -7.33 -16.31
CA LEU A 106 -12.17 -7.47 -14.89
C LEU A 106 -13.65 -7.79 -14.60
N ASP A 107 -14.57 -7.41 -15.48
CA ASP A 107 -16.00 -7.72 -15.37
C ASP A 107 -16.36 -9.14 -15.89
N GLU A 108 -15.38 -9.87 -16.41
CA GLU A 108 -15.50 -11.28 -16.80
C GLU A 108 -14.78 -12.22 -15.80
N GLN A 109 -14.06 -11.68 -14.82
CA GLN A 109 -13.33 -12.44 -13.81
C GLN A 109 -14.05 -12.40 -12.48
N VAL A 110 -14.41 -13.56 -11.94
CA VAL A 110 -15.10 -13.69 -10.66
C VAL A 110 -14.11 -13.41 -9.50
N TYR A 111 -14.47 -12.49 -8.62
CA TYR A 111 -13.78 -12.19 -7.37
C TYR A 111 -14.25 -13.13 -6.25
N ASP A 112 -15.55 -13.27 -6.10
CA ASP A 112 -16.19 -14.13 -5.09
C ASP A 112 -17.16 -15.11 -5.77
N GLU A 113 -16.82 -16.40 -5.69
CA GLU A 113 -17.63 -17.49 -6.29
C GLU A 113 -19.00 -17.65 -5.61
N GLU A 114 -19.14 -17.28 -4.35
CA GLU A 114 -20.40 -17.46 -3.60
C GLU A 114 -21.45 -16.41 -3.99
N SER A 115 -21.04 -15.15 -4.13
CA SER A 115 -21.91 -14.04 -4.56
C SER A 115 -21.97 -13.89 -6.08
N GLY A 116 -20.94 -14.35 -6.81
CA GLY A 116 -20.75 -14.13 -8.24
C GLY A 116 -20.24 -12.72 -8.54
N GLU A 117 -19.73 -12.00 -7.58
CA GLU A 117 -19.13 -10.68 -7.71
C GLU A 117 -17.86 -10.75 -8.56
N THR A 118 -17.68 -9.78 -9.47
CA THR A 118 -16.51 -9.69 -10.33
C THR A 118 -15.44 -8.78 -9.73
N TRP A 119 -14.19 -8.87 -10.20
CA TRP A 119 -13.15 -7.92 -9.84
C TRP A 119 -13.50 -6.47 -10.18
N ALA A 120 -14.27 -6.25 -11.27
CA ALA A 120 -14.76 -4.92 -11.60
C ALA A 120 -15.79 -4.40 -10.57
N ASP A 121 -16.63 -5.27 -10.04
CA ASP A 121 -17.59 -4.93 -8.98
C ASP A 121 -16.86 -4.63 -7.69
N TYR A 122 -15.89 -5.47 -7.29
CA TYR A 122 -15.02 -5.24 -6.12
C TYR A 122 -14.31 -3.87 -6.17
N PHE A 123 -13.62 -3.55 -7.28
CA PHE A 123 -12.93 -2.25 -7.39
C PHE A 123 -13.91 -1.07 -7.48
N THR A 124 -15.12 -1.30 -7.99
CA THR A 124 -16.17 -0.27 -7.98
C THR A 124 -16.61 0.02 -6.55
N ASP A 125 -16.85 -1.01 -5.76
CA ASP A 125 -17.24 -0.91 -4.36
C ASP A 125 -16.16 -0.23 -3.53
N GLN A 126 -14.92 -0.72 -3.59
CA GLN A 126 -13.77 -0.12 -2.92
C GLN A 126 -13.54 1.35 -3.33
N GLY A 127 -13.68 1.65 -4.62
CA GLY A 127 -13.58 3.02 -5.12
C GLY A 127 -14.68 3.93 -4.56
N LEU A 128 -15.91 3.45 -4.41
CA LEU A 128 -17.00 4.22 -3.84
C LEU A 128 -16.89 4.41 -2.32
N ILE A 129 -16.37 3.42 -1.59
CA ILE A 129 -16.00 3.54 -0.17
C ILE A 129 -14.92 4.61 -0.01
N ASN A 130 -13.86 4.53 -0.80
CA ASN A 130 -12.78 5.51 -0.80
C ASN A 130 -13.28 6.92 -1.15
N ALA A 131 -14.21 7.04 -2.10
CA ALA A 131 -14.84 8.31 -2.43
C ALA A 131 -15.66 8.85 -1.26
N SER A 132 -16.42 7.99 -0.57
CA SER A 132 -17.21 8.40 0.62
C SER A 132 -16.30 8.99 1.70
N ASN A 133 -15.21 8.28 2.02
CA ASN A 133 -14.24 8.71 3.03
C ASN A 133 -13.52 10.01 2.61
N ALA A 134 -13.07 10.10 1.35
CA ALA A 134 -12.39 11.30 0.85
C ALA A 134 -13.30 12.55 0.89
N TYR A 135 -14.55 12.41 0.48
CA TYR A 135 -15.48 13.55 0.53
C TYR A 135 -15.90 13.92 1.95
N ALA A 136 -15.99 12.96 2.88
CA ALA A 136 -16.26 13.26 4.28
C ALA A 136 -15.11 14.06 4.91
N LEU A 137 -13.86 13.65 4.68
CA LEU A 137 -12.67 14.37 5.11
C LEU A 137 -12.53 15.73 4.42
N TYR A 138 -12.83 15.82 3.12
CA TYR A 138 -12.86 17.07 2.37
C TYR A 138 -13.87 18.07 2.96
N ASP A 139 -15.06 17.61 3.31
CA ASP A 139 -16.09 18.47 3.94
C ASP A 139 -15.64 18.92 5.34
N ALA A 140 -15.02 18.02 6.13
CA ALA A 140 -14.47 18.35 7.44
C ALA A 140 -13.32 19.37 7.31
N ALA A 141 -12.38 19.16 6.38
CA ALA A 141 -11.32 20.12 6.09
C ALA A 141 -11.84 21.51 5.79
N LYS A 142 -12.86 21.59 4.93
CA LYS A 142 -13.50 22.88 4.60
C LYS A 142 -14.23 23.52 5.76
N ALA A 143 -14.88 22.72 6.60
CA ALA A 143 -15.57 23.21 7.79
C ALA A 143 -14.58 23.82 8.80
N ASP A 144 -13.38 23.23 8.91
CA ASP A 144 -12.30 23.71 9.77
C ASP A 144 -11.44 24.82 9.13
N GLY A 145 -11.73 25.18 7.87
CA GLY A 145 -10.98 26.21 7.14
C GLY A 145 -9.61 25.77 6.65
N HIS A 146 -9.36 24.46 6.62
CA HIS A 146 -8.14 23.89 6.04
C HIS A 146 -8.16 24.06 4.52
N THR A 147 -7.03 24.43 3.92
CA THR A 147 -6.88 24.70 2.49
C THR A 147 -5.57 24.12 1.99
N LEU A 148 -5.54 23.76 0.72
CA LEU A 148 -4.30 23.33 0.07
C LEU A 148 -3.23 24.41 0.18
N SER A 149 -2.01 24.01 0.53
CA SER A 149 -0.82 24.85 0.50
C SER A 149 -0.41 25.19 -0.95
N GLU A 150 0.52 26.13 -1.12
CA GLU A 150 1.10 26.46 -2.44
C GLU A 150 1.82 25.26 -3.06
N ASP A 151 2.53 24.46 -2.26
CA ASP A 151 3.25 23.27 -2.70
C ASP A 151 2.31 22.15 -3.16
N GLU A 152 1.22 21.91 -2.43
CA GLU A 152 0.20 20.93 -2.82
C GLU A 152 -0.50 21.34 -4.12
N GLN A 153 -0.80 22.62 -4.29
CA GLN A 153 -1.34 23.14 -5.55
C GLN A 153 -0.34 22.98 -6.71
N ALA A 154 0.94 23.27 -6.46
CA ALA A 154 1.99 23.08 -7.44
C ALA A 154 2.19 21.59 -7.79
N SER A 155 2.02 20.69 -6.83
CA SER A 155 2.04 19.24 -7.05
C SER A 155 0.91 18.78 -7.97
N ILE A 156 -0.32 19.27 -7.75
CA ILE A 156 -1.47 19.00 -8.64
C ILE A 156 -1.17 19.52 -10.06
N ASP A 157 -0.65 20.73 -10.19
CA ASP A 157 -0.28 21.33 -11.48
C ASP A 157 0.80 20.53 -12.20
N SER A 158 1.80 20.04 -11.47
CA SER A 158 2.87 19.18 -11.98
C SER A 158 2.34 17.84 -12.49
N GLN A 159 1.44 17.19 -11.76
CA GLN A 159 0.80 15.95 -12.20
C GLN A 159 0.03 16.13 -13.51
N ILE A 160 -0.76 17.20 -13.62
CA ILE A 160 -1.50 17.52 -14.84
C ILE A 160 -0.53 17.84 -16.00
N SER A 161 0.55 18.55 -15.73
CA SER A 161 1.58 18.89 -16.73
C SER A 161 2.31 17.63 -17.23
N SER A 162 2.57 16.67 -16.35
CA SER A 162 3.14 15.37 -16.73
C SER A 162 2.21 14.59 -17.66
N LEU A 163 0.90 14.58 -17.37
CA LEU A 163 -0.09 13.98 -18.27
C LEU A 163 -0.16 14.70 -19.63
N ALA A 164 0.01 16.01 -19.66
CA ALA A 164 0.07 16.77 -20.92
C ALA A 164 1.31 16.39 -21.76
N LEU A 165 2.43 16.11 -21.11
CA LEU A 165 3.64 15.62 -21.78
C LEU A 165 3.39 14.23 -22.40
N TYR A 166 2.81 13.29 -21.65
CA TYR A 166 2.44 11.97 -22.17
C TYR A 166 1.41 12.09 -23.32
N ALA A 167 0.39 12.94 -23.17
CA ALA A 167 -0.59 13.19 -24.22
C ALA A 167 0.07 13.65 -25.54
N SER A 168 1.05 14.53 -25.43
CA SER A 168 1.83 15.00 -26.60
C SER A 168 2.61 13.86 -27.25
N TYR A 169 3.23 13.00 -26.45
CA TYR A 169 3.97 11.82 -26.94
C TYR A 169 3.05 10.85 -27.71
N TYR A 170 1.82 10.63 -27.24
CA TYR A 170 0.83 9.78 -27.91
C TYR A 170 0.02 10.51 -28.99
N GLY A 171 0.35 11.77 -29.32
CA GLY A 171 -0.31 12.52 -30.39
C GLY A 171 -1.76 12.93 -30.10
N THR A 172 -2.11 13.09 -28.82
CA THR A 172 -3.44 13.52 -28.35
C THR A 172 -3.33 14.77 -27.46
N ASN A 173 -4.45 15.29 -26.97
CA ASN A 173 -4.43 16.33 -25.93
C ASN A 173 -4.63 15.71 -24.54
N THR A 174 -4.34 16.49 -23.48
CA THR A 174 -4.42 16.05 -22.08
C THR A 174 -5.74 15.36 -21.74
N SER A 175 -6.88 15.97 -22.12
CA SER A 175 -8.20 15.37 -21.87
C SER A 175 -8.42 14.07 -22.63
N GLY A 176 -7.88 13.95 -23.85
CA GLY A 176 -7.95 12.72 -24.64
C GLY A 176 -7.10 11.60 -24.04
N TYR A 177 -5.93 11.94 -23.52
CA TYR A 177 -5.07 10.99 -22.80
C TYR A 177 -5.74 10.51 -21.51
N ILE A 178 -6.27 11.44 -20.70
CA ILE A 178 -7.00 11.13 -19.46
C ILE A 178 -8.22 10.21 -19.76
N ALA A 179 -8.97 10.51 -20.82
CA ALA A 179 -10.10 9.66 -21.23
C ALA A 179 -9.64 8.27 -21.67
N GLY A 180 -8.46 8.15 -22.26
CA GLY A 180 -7.87 6.85 -22.63
C GLY A 180 -7.48 6.01 -21.42
N VAL A 181 -6.97 6.63 -20.35
CA VAL A 181 -6.52 5.96 -19.12
C VAL A 181 -7.69 5.64 -18.18
N TYR A 182 -8.56 6.63 -17.94
CA TYR A 182 -9.59 6.56 -16.91
C TYR A 182 -11.00 6.28 -17.44
N GLY A 183 -11.17 6.34 -18.77
CA GLY A 183 -12.45 6.06 -19.41
C GLY A 183 -13.16 7.31 -19.94
N THR A 184 -14.20 7.03 -20.73
CA THR A 184 -14.98 8.06 -21.42
C THR A 184 -15.59 9.07 -20.45
N GLY A 185 -15.48 10.36 -20.77
CA GLY A 185 -15.99 11.46 -19.94
C GLY A 185 -14.98 12.04 -18.95
N CYS A 186 -13.89 11.31 -18.68
CA CYS A 186 -12.75 11.81 -17.92
C CYS A 186 -12.00 12.86 -18.76
N ASN A 187 -11.60 13.95 -18.15
CA ASN A 187 -10.90 15.06 -18.79
C ASN A 187 -10.10 15.87 -17.74
N GLU A 188 -9.25 16.78 -18.22
CA GLU A 188 -8.37 17.57 -17.35
C GLU A 188 -9.13 18.32 -16.24
N LYS A 189 -10.33 18.89 -16.54
CA LYS A 189 -11.10 19.64 -15.56
C LYS A 189 -11.56 18.76 -14.40
N ASN A 190 -12.22 17.64 -14.69
CA ASN A 190 -12.77 16.78 -13.63
C ASN A 190 -11.67 15.93 -12.98
N PHE A 191 -10.52 15.73 -13.64
CA PHE A 191 -9.35 15.13 -13.02
C PHE A 191 -8.73 16.07 -11.97
N ARG A 192 -8.63 17.36 -12.29
CA ARG A 192 -8.22 18.39 -11.31
C ARG A 192 -9.15 18.40 -10.10
N GLU A 193 -10.47 18.41 -10.34
CA GLU A 193 -11.47 18.38 -9.26
C GLU A 193 -11.29 17.12 -8.36
N TYR A 194 -10.97 15.97 -8.97
CA TYR A 194 -10.64 14.75 -8.23
C TYR A 194 -9.37 14.93 -7.38
N LEU A 195 -8.28 15.42 -7.97
CA LEU A 195 -7.02 15.64 -7.27
C LEU A 195 -7.18 16.63 -6.11
N GLU A 196 -7.90 17.73 -6.31
CA GLU A 196 -8.18 18.72 -5.26
C GLU A 196 -8.93 18.10 -4.07
N VAL A 197 -9.90 17.21 -4.33
CA VAL A 197 -10.64 16.51 -3.26
C VAL A 197 -9.73 15.58 -2.48
N VAL A 198 -9.01 14.68 -3.16
CA VAL A 198 -8.19 13.67 -2.47
C VAL A 198 -6.98 14.31 -1.79
N THR A 199 -6.35 15.30 -2.41
CA THR A 199 -5.20 15.99 -1.80
C THR A 199 -5.62 16.79 -0.57
N LEU A 200 -6.75 17.49 -0.61
CA LEU A 200 -7.23 18.24 0.56
C LEU A 200 -7.64 17.31 1.71
N ALA A 201 -8.28 16.17 1.39
CA ALA A 201 -8.66 15.17 2.38
C ALA A 201 -7.42 14.57 3.07
N ASP A 202 -6.41 14.21 2.30
CA ASP A 202 -5.15 13.64 2.80
C ASP A 202 -4.32 14.65 3.59
N SER A 203 -4.20 15.88 3.08
CA SER A 203 -3.55 17.00 3.77
C SER A 203 -4.17 17.26 5.14
N TYR A 204 -5.51 17.30 5.21
CA TYR A 204 -6.23 17.49 6.46
C TYR A 204 -6.04 16.34 7.44
N ALA A 205 -6.09 15.09 6.95
CA ALA A 205 -5.84 13.92 7.76
C ALA A 205 -4.41 13.93 8.34
N THR A 206 -3.42 14.23 7.52
CA THR A 206 -2.01 14.36 7.93
C THR A 206 -1.81 15.49 8.94
N ALA A 207 -2.39 16.67 8.69
CA ALA A 207 -2.30 17.80 9.61
C ALA A 207 -2.94 17.48 10.96
N THR A 208 -4.07 16.76 10.96
CA THR A 208 -4.75 16.34 12.20
C THR A 208 -3.89 15.33 12.97
N GLN A 209 -3.36 14.32 12.29
CA GLN A 209 -2.48 13.31 12.91
C GLN A 209 -1.25 13.97 13.56
N ASN A 210 -0.62 14.90 12.86
CA ASN A 210 0.54 15.64 13.38
C ASN A 210 0.17 16.62 14.50
N GLY A 211 -1.09 17.02 14.59
CA GLY A 211 -1.61 17.91 15.62
C GLY A 211 -1.83 17.24 16.99
N PHE A 212 -1.81 15.92 17.08
CA PHE A 212 -1.89 15.21 18.37
C PHE A 212 -0.59 15.35 19.16
N ILE A 213 -0.66 16.01 20.30
CA ILE A 213 0.48 16.27 21.20
C ILE A 213 0.14 15.70 22.58
N TYR A 214 1.09 15.00 23.18
CA TYR A 214 0.93 14.30 24.46
C TYR A 214 1.83 14.91 25.52
N THR A 215 1.32 14.95 26.76
CA THR A 215 2.11 15.35 27.92
C THR A 215 2.92 14.18 28.46
N ASP A 216 4.00 14.50 29.20
CA ASP A 216 4.82 13.48 29.86
C ASP A 216 3.99 12.57 30.78
N GLU A 217 2.92 13.13 31.42
CA GLU A 217 2.03 12.33 32.27
C GLU A 217 1.16 11.36 31.47
N GLN A 218 0.71 11.72 30.27
CA GLN A 218 -0.04 10.82 29.39
C GLN A 218 0.86 9.68 28.90
N ILE A 219 2.07 10.00 28.47
CA ILE A 219 3.08 9.03 28.04
C ILE A 219 3.42 8.06 29.18
N ALA A 220 3.73 8.57 30.38
CA ALA A 220 4.04 7.75 31.53
C ALA A 220 2.87 6.87 31.99
N SER A 221 1.63 7.39 31.89
CA SER A 221 0.42 6.62 32.24
C SER A 221 0.17 5.48 31.28
N GLU A 222 0.33 5.70 29.97
CA GLU A 222 0.17 4.68 28.94
C GLU A 222 1.24 3.59 29.08
N TYR A 223 2.52 4.00 29.27
CA TYR A 223 3.59 3.04 29.53
C TYR A 223 3.34 2.20 30.79
N ALA A 224 2.90 2.81 31.89
CA ALA A 224 2.61 2.09 33.13
C ALA A 224 1.45 1.10 32.99
N ALA A 225 0.48 1.39 32.12
CA ALA A 225 -0.64 0.51 31.84
C ALA A 225 -0.24 -0.69 30.93
N ASN A 226 0.67 -0.48 29.99
CA ASN A 226 0.99 -1.42 28.92
C ASN A 226 2.51 -1.58 28.70
N PRO A 227 3.34 -1.89 29.70
CA PRO A 227 4.80 -1.89 29.57
C PRO A 227 5.30 -2.89 28.52
N ASN A 228 4.65 -4.05 28.37
CA ASN A 228 5.03 -5.07 27.40
C ASN A 228 4.98 -4.58 25.94
N SER A 229 4.12 -3.61 25.64
CA SER A 229 3.99 -3.05 24.29
C SER A 229 5.18 -2.17 23.89
N TYR A 230 5.98 -1.72 24.85
CA TYR A 230 7.03 -0.70 24.66
C TYR A 230 8.42 -1.14 25.11
N ASP A 231 8.51 -2.18 25.93
CA ASP A 231 9.77 -2.82 26.29
C ASP A 231 10.26 -3.68 25.11
N ALA A 232 11.54 -4.01 25.13
CA ALA A 232 12.15 -4.95 24.19
C ALA A 232 12.78 -6.12 24.95
N VAL A 233 12.87 -7.26 24.30
CA VAL A 233 13.55 -8.44 24.81
C VAL A 233 14.69 -8.86 23.91
N THR A 234 15.76 -9.35 24.51
CA THR A 234 16.83 -10.06 23.83
C THR A 234 16.77 -11.51 24.26
N TYR A 235 16.80 -12.43 23.29
CA TYR A 235 16.67 -13.86 23.53
C TYR A 235 17.41 -14.65 22.46
N ARG A 236 17.67 -15.94 22.72
CA ARG A 236 18.15 -16.87 21.72
C ARG A 236 17.02 -17.76 21.25
N GLN A 237 17.06 -18.13 19.97
CA GLN A 237 16.05 -18.95 19.34
C GLN A 237 16.72 -20.03 18.46
N PHE A 238 16.20 -21.25 18.60
CA PHE A 238 16.50 -22.34 17.69
C PHE A 238 15.19 -22.94 17.18
N LEU A 239 15.12 -23.26 15.88
CA LEU A 239 13.93 -23.80 15.23
C LEU A 239 14.13 -25.30 14.96
N VAL A 240 13.27 -26.13 15.55
CA VAL A 240 13.21 -27.56 15.27
C VAL A 240 12.12 -27.80 14.23
N SER A 241 12.51 -28.24 13.04
CA SER A 241 11.63 -28.47 11.90
C SER A 241 11.69 -29.92 11.40
N ASP A 242 10.70 -30.32 10.60
CA ASP A 242 10.61 -31.65 10.00
C ASP A 242 11.85 -31.99 9.16
N ALA A 243 12.46 -31.00 8.51
CA ALA A 243 13.66 -31.18 7.68
C ALA A 243 14.85 -31.79 8.45
N MET A 244 14.90 -31.62 9.77
CA MET A 244 15.98 -32.17 10.61
C MET A 244 15.90 -33.69 10.78
N PHE A 245 14.75 -34.30 10.49
CA PHE A 245 14.48 -35.72 10.67
C PHE A 245 14.26 -36.45 9.35
N GLN A 246 14.27 -35.73 8.22
CA GLN A 246 14.22 -36.33 6.88
C GLN A 246 15.62 -36.71 6.43
N THR A 247 15.85 -37.99 6.14
CA THR A 247 17.12 -38.42 5.56
C THR A 247 17.15 -38.04 4.09
N ASP A 248 18.17 -37.25 3.70
CA ASP A 248 18.47 -37.02 2.27
C ASP A 248 18.74 -38.34 1.58
N SER A 249 17.85 -38.78 0.70
CA SER A 249 17.99 -40.00 -0.12
C SER A 249 18.95 -39.82 -1.31
N THR A 250 19.88 -38.85 -1.25
CA THR A 250 20.75 -38.51 -2.39
C THR A 250 22.18 -39.10 -2.35
N ASP A 251 22.53 -39.89 -1.33
CA ASP A 251 23.89 -40.44 -1.20
C ASP A 251 23.96 -41.96 -1.43
N THR A 252 23.24 -42.52 -2.40
CA THR A 252 23.55 -43.88 -2.89
C THR A 252 23.76 -43.84 -4.38
N GLU A 253 25.08 -43.82 -4.77
CA GLU A 253 25.57 -44.20 -6.12
C GLU A 253 25.42 -45.71 -6.37
N ASP A 254 24.30 -46.33 -6.01
CA ASP A 254 24.03 -47.73 -6.36
C ASP A 254 22.67 -47.86 -7.06
N ASP A 255 22.74 -48.07 -8.33
CA ASP A 255 21.69 -48.07 -9.36
C ASP A 255 20.73 -49.28 -9.30
N ASP A 256 20.69 -50.08 -8.20
CA ASP A 256 19.92 -51.34 -8.14
C ASP A 256 19.17 -51.64 -6.82
N ALA A 257 18.81 -50.63 -6.02
CA ALA A 257 17.92 -50.87 -4.88
C ALA A 257 16.78 -49.84 -4.84
N GLU A 258 15.58 -50.27 -5.25
CA GLU A 258 14.32 -49.64 -4.83
C GLU A 258 14.17 -49.76 -3.29
N ALA A 259 14.94 -48.97 -2.54
CA ALA A 259 14.65 -48.73 -1.13
C ALA A 259 13.60 -47.60 -1.07
N GLU A 260 12.33 -47.98 -0.85
CA GLU A 260 11.33 -47.03 -0.42
C GLU A 260 11.90 -46.33 0.84
N ALA A 261 12.28 -45.05 0.72
CA ALA A 261 12.60 -44.22 1.87
C ALA A 261 11.35 -44.25 2.77
N GLU A 262 11.44 -44.83 3.96
CA GLU A 262 10.37 -44.75 4.95
C GLU A 262 10.20 -43.28 5.31
N THR A 263 9.21 -42.60 4.69
CA THR A 263 8.79 -41.27 5.09
C THR A 263 8.13 -41.37 6.45
N LEU A 264 8.71 -40.71 7.44
CA LEU A 264 8.12 -40.60 8.77
C LEU A 264 6.70 -40.00 8.68
N SER A 265 5.79 -40.54 9.45
CA SER A 265 4.44 -39.97 9.57
C SER A 265 4.46 -38.65 10.33
N ASP A 266 3.44 -37.81 10.13
CA ASP A 266 3.28 -36.54 10.85
C ASP A 266 3.31 -36.71 12.38
N GLU A 267 2.79 -37.85 12.88
CA GLU A 267 2.80 -38.18 14.32
C GLU A 267 4.22 -38.49 14.82
N GLU A 268 5.03 -39.22 14.03
CA GLU A 268 6.41 -39.52 14.36
C GLU A 268 7.29 -38.27 14.28
N LEU A 269 7.11 -37.41 13.27
CA LEU A 269 7.81 -36.13 13.13
C LEU A 269 7.49 -35.20 14.31
N THR A 270 6.22 -35.11 14.71
CA THR A 270 5.78 -34.35 15.86
C THR A 270 6.45 -34.83 17.15
N ALA A 271 6.50 -36.14 17.38
CA ALA A 271 7.15 -36.73 18.54
C ALA A 271 8.67 -36.45 18.58
N LEU A 272 9.35 -36.55 17.45
CA LEU A 272 10.78 -36.27 17.35
C LEU A 272 11.10 -34.78 17.56
N LYS A 273 10.28 -33.87 17.01
CA LYS A 273 10.41 -32.42 17.25
C LYS A 273 10.24 -32.09 18.74
N GLU A 274 9.22 -32.68 19.40
CA GLU A 274 8.95 -32.46 20.81
C GLU A 274 10.10 -33.01 21.69
N GLU A 275 10.60 -34.21 21.40
CA GLU A 275 11.72 -34.81 22.12
C GLU A 275 12.97 -33.94 22.05
N LEU A 276 13.36 -33.50 20.82
CA LEU A 276 14.53 -32.65 20.63
C LEU A 276 14.36 -31.29 21.31
N ALA A 277 13.23 -30.60 21.07
CA ALA A 277 12.98 -29.28 21.63
C ALA A 277 12.93 -29.30 23.18
N SER A 278 12.22 -30.27 23.75
CA SER A 278 12.14 -30.49 25.19
C SER A 278 13.51 -30.78 25.81
N LYS A 279 14.30 -31.63 25.15
CA LYS A 279 15.66 -31.99 25.59
C LYS A 279 16.58 -30.76 25.55
N MET A 280 16.60 -30.00 24.48
CA MET A 280 17.40 -28.78 24.37
C MET A 280 17.05 -27.78 25.47
N ALA A 281 15.76 -27.51 25.69
CA ALA A 281 15.33 -26.61 26.74
C ALA A 281 15.77 -27.07 28.16
N ALA A 282 15.72 -28.38 28.42
CA ALA A 282 16.12 -28.94 29.72
C ALA A 282 17.64 -28.98 29.92
N ASP A 283 18.40 -29.35 28.89
CA ASP A 283 19.85 -29.55 28.97
C ASP A 283 20.63 -28.24 28.97
N THR A 284 20.05 -27.13 28.56
CA THR A 284 20.63 -25.76 28.59
C THR A 284 20.95 -25.31 30.00
N GLN A 285 20.18 -25.70 31.04
CA GLN A 285 20.43 -25.45 32.45
C GLN A 285 20.82 -24.01 32.81
N ARG A 286 20.20 -23.00 32.16
CA ARG A 286 20.48 -21.56 32.31
C ARG A 286 21.91 -21.15 31.85
N ASP A 287 22.55 -21.95 31.03
CA ASP A 287 23.85 -21.65 30.44
C ASP A 287 23.69 -21.26 28.96
N GLU A 288 23.97 -20.00 28.68
CA GLU A 288 23.81 -19.45 27.34
C GLU A 288 24.72 -20.14 26.30
N GLN A 289 25.96 -20.46 26.68
CA GLN A 289 26.87 -21.17 25.81
C GLN A 289 26.38 -22.59 25.54
N ALA A 290 25.81 -23.27 26.52
CA ALA A 290 25.22 -24.58 26.31
C ALA A 290 24.05 -24.54 25.32
N PHE A 291 23.26 -23.45 25.25
CA PHE A 291 22.24 -23.25 24.24
C PHE A 291 22.84 -23.12 22.85
N ILE A 292 23.89 -22.31 22.68
CA ILE A 292 24.60 -22.10 21.41
C ILE A 292 25.19 -23.42 20.92
N ASP A 293 25.90 -24.15 21.79
CA ASP A 293 26.53 -25.42 21.46
C ASP A 293 25.48 -26.46 21.01
N GLN A 294 24.34 -26.54 21.70
CA GLN A 294 23.25 -27.44 21.31
C GLN A 294 22.60 -27.04 19.98
N ALA A 295 22.44 -25.73 19.70
CA ALA A 295 21.95 -25.25 18.43
C ALA A 295 22.88 -25.65 17.29
N TYR A 296 24.19 -25.51 17.48
CA TYR A 296 25.20 -25.96 16.55
C TYR A 296 25.18 -27.49 16.36
N GLU A 297 25.10 -28.26 17.44
CA GLU A 297 25.09 -29.73 17.36
C GLU A 297 23.88 -30.27 16.62
N ASN A 298 22.71 -29.66 16.79
CA ASN A 298 21.45 -30.15 16.27
C ASN A 298 20.99 -29.48 14.97
N CYS A 299 21.66 -28.44 14.46
CA CYS A 299 21.28 -27.84 13.18
C CYS A 299 21.57 -28.76 11.99
N LEU A 300 20.91 -28.50 10.86
CA LEU A 300 21.18 -29.19 9.59
C LEU A 300 22.65 -29.01 9.17
N GLU A 301 23.23 -30.01 8.51
CA GLU A 301 24.61 -29.93 8.05
C GLU A 301 24.84 -28.72 7.13
N SER A 302 23.86 -28.40 6.28
CA SER A 302 23.90 -27.20 5.43
C SER A 302 23.89 -25.88 6.18
N ALA A 303 23.51 -25.87 7.46
CA ALA A 303 23.44 -24.69 8.33
C ALA A 303 24.63 -24.60 9.31
N LYS A 304 25.54 -25.57 9.33
CA LYS A 304 26.66 -25.63 10.27
C LYS A 304 27.56 -24.38 10.23
N GLU A 305 27.80 -23.85 9.04
CA GLU A 305 28.61 -22.64 8.88
C GLU A 305 27.94 -21.43 9.55
N THR A 306 26.63 -21.29 9.38
CA THR A 306 25.84 -20.22 10.03
C THR A 306 25.84 -20.38 11.56
N TYR A 307 25.55 -21.58 12.06
CA TYR A 307 25.46 -21.83 13.50
C TYR A 307 26.84 -21.95 14.19
N ALA A 308 27.96 -21.87 13.46
CA ALA A 308 29.28 -21.69 14.03
C ALA A 308 29.50 -20.28 14.61
N GLU A 309 28.65 -19.32 14.21
CA GLU A 309 28.67 -17.97 14.73
C GLU A 309 27.73 -17.85 15.96
N ASP A 310 28.22 -17.34 17.07
CA ASP A 310 27.44 -17.18 18.30
C ASP A 310 26.17 -16.31 18.11
N SER A 311 26.20 -15.42 17.12
CA SER A 311 25.07 -14.55 16.76
C SER A 311 23.93 -15.26 16.05
N ALA A 312 24.13 -16.47 15.52
CA ALA A 312 23.12 -17.17 14.70
C ALA A 312 21.78 -17.38 15.42
N THR A 313 21.83 -17.64 16.71
CA THR A 313 20.64 -17.86 17.56
C THR A 313 20.11 -16.58 18.20
N LEU A 314 20.90 -15.49 18.22
CA LEU A 314 20.58 -14.26 18.95
C LEU A 314 19.52 -13.42 18.23
N LYS A 315 18.52 -12.97 18.99
CA LYS A 315 17.49 -12.01 18.59
C LYS A 315 17.52 -10.85 19.57
N GLU A 316 18.04 -9.73 19.11
CA GLU A 316 18.23 -8.56 19.96
C GLU A 316 17.07 -7.58 19.87
N ASN A 317 16.74 -6.95 21.00
CA ASN A 317 15.83 -5.80 21.07
C ASN A 317 14.48 -6.00 20.37
N GLN A 318 13.91 -7.19 20.47
CA GLN A 318 12.63 -7.50 19.84
C GLN A 318 11.46 -6.94 20.64
N LEU A 319 10.59 -6.19 19.96
CA LEU A 319 9.34 -5.69 20.55
C LEU A 319 8.27 -6.81 20.57
N TYR A 320 7.33 -6.71 21.48
CA TYR A 320 6.18 -7.65 21.57
C TYR A 320 5.46 -7.82 20.24
N SER A 321 5.21 -6.71 19.52
CA SER A 321 4.49 -6.68 18.25
C SER A 321 5.20 -7.37 17.07
N SER A 322 6.51 -7.62 17.19
CA SER A 322 7.31 -8.30 16.16
C SER A 322 7.31 -9.83 16.30
N LEU A 323 6.69 -10.36 17.35
CA LEU A 323 6.70 -11.77 17.71
C LEU A 323 5.32 -12.40 17.54
N SER A 324 5.28 -13.74 17.36
CA SER A 324 4.02 -14.48 17.48
C SER A 324 3.53 -14.43 18.93
N THR A 325 2.22 -14.46 19.13
CA THR A 325 1.60 -14.28 20.45
C THR A 325 2.18 -15.22 21.50
N ASP A 326 2.31 -16.51 21.22
CA ASP A 326 2.80 -17.48 22.19
C ASP A 326 4.26 -17.24 22.60
N VAL A 327 5.11 -16.83 21.65
CA VAL A 327 6.52 -16.46 21.89
C VAL A 327 6.58 -15.16 22.70
N ALA A 328 5.81 -14.15 22.33
CA ALA A 328 5.75 -12.88 23.02
C ALA A 328 5.25 -13.03 24.46
N ASP A 329 4.16 -13.76 24.68
CA ASP A 329 3.60 -13.99 26.00
C ASP A 329 4.60 -14.66 26.94
N TRP A 330 5.36 -15.64 26.43
CA TRP A 330 6.39 -16.27 27.24
C TRP A 330 7.56 -15.33 27.54
N LEU A 331 8.08 -14.62 26.53
CA LEU A 331 9.24 -13.74 26.69
C LEU A 331 8.94 -12.52 27.58
N PHE A 332 7.73 -11.98 27.52
CA PHE A 332 7.33 -10.78 28.25
C PHE A 332 6.65 -11.07 29.60
N ASP A 333 6.58 -12.34 30.04
CA ASP A 333 6.07 -12.66 31.37
C ASP A 333 6.90 -11.94 32.44
N ALA A 334 6.21 -11.31 33.41
CA ALA A 334 6.83 -10.50 34.44
C ALA A 334 7.78 -11.28 35.37
N GLY A 335 7.65 -12.61 35.43
CA GLY A 335 8.50 -13.50 36.20
C GLY A 335 9.73 -13.99 35.46
N ARG A 336 9.91 -13.62 34.16
CA ARG A 336 11.02 -14.10 33.35
C ARG A 336 12.35 -13.59 33.88
N ALA A 337 13.32 -14.49 33.91
CA ALA A 337 14.68 -14.19 34.36
C ALA A 337 15.72 -14.73 33.37
N GLU A 338 16.87 -14.08 33.31
CA GLU A 338 18.02 -14.52 32.51
C GLU A 338 18.29 -16.01 32.70
N GLY A 339 18.45 -16.72 31.58
CA GLY A 339 18.67 -18.16 31.57
C GLY A 339 17.41 -18.99 31.61
N ASP A 340 16.20 -18.41 31.67
CA ASP A 340 14.99 -19.18 31.55
C ASP A 340 14.85 -19.74 30.14
N THR A 341 14.46 -21.00 30.02
CA THR A 341 14.32 -21.73 28.75
C THR A 341 12.95 -22.36 28.64
N THR A 342 12.49 -22.50 27.41
CA THR A 342 11.28 -23.24 27.07
C THR A 342 11.33 -23.76 25.64
N TYR A 343 10.35 -24.59 25.28
CA TYR A 343 9.99 -24.75 23.87
C TYR A 343 8.51 -24.41 23.67
N ILE A 344 8.19 -23.91 22.46
CA ILE A 344 6.83 -23.58 22.05
C ILE A 344 6.56 -24.32 20.75
N ALA A 345 5.53 -25.18 20.78
CA ALA A 345 5.11 -25.97 19.63
C ALA A 345 4.15 -25.18 18.75
N THR A 346 4.39 -25.18 17.44
CA THR A 346 3.42 -24.75 16.44
C THR A 346 3.18 -25.89 15.44
N ASP A 347 2.23 -25.70 14.53
CA ASP A 347 1.90 -26.74 13.54
C ASP A 347 3.09 -27.13 12.65
N SER A 348 3.99 -26.18 12.35
CA SER A 348 5.09 -26.39 11.40
C SER A 348 6.46 -26.54 12.05
N VAL A 349 6.74 -25.79 13.13
CA VAL A 349 8.06 -25.79 13.79
C VAL A 349 7.91 -25.70 15.31
N TYR A 350 8.96 -26.14 16.02
CA TYR A 350 9.06 -25.92 17.47
C TYR A 350 10.14 -24.89 17.74
N TYR A 351 9.79 -23.83 18.47
CA TYR A 351 10.72 -22.79 18.92
C TYR A 351 11.34 -23.23 20.23
N VAL A 352 12.66 -23.36 20.29
CA VAL A 352 13.39 -23.48 21.55
C VAL A 352 13.94 -22.10 21.88
N LEU A 353 13.62 -21.58 23.07
CA LEU A 353 13.90 -20.22 23.47
C LEU A 353 14.78 -20.20 24.74
N TYR A 354 15.71 -19.25 24.78
CA TYR A 354 16.50 -18.90 25.94
C TYR A 354 16.42 -17.40 26.17
N PHE A 355 15.92 -16.98 27.32
CA PHE A 355 15.77 -15.56 27.65
C PHE A 355 17.10 -14.96 28.10
N VAL A 356 17.53 -13.90 27.45
CA VAL A 356 18.77 -13.16 27.77
C VAL A 356 18.46 -11.95 28.66
N SER A 357 17.65 -11.01 28.16
CA SER A 357 17.38 -9.77 28.90
C SER A 357 16.11 -9.08 28.45
N ARG A 358 15.65 -8.13 29.28
CA ARG A 358 14.58 -7.19 28.94
C ARG A 358 15.08 -5.77 29.12
N SER A 359 14.82 -4.91 28.14
CA SER A 359 15.11 -3.48 28.11
C SER A 359 13.82 -2.68 28.21
N THR A 360 13.84 -1.61 28.98
CA THR A 360 12.75 -0.63 29.06
C THR A 360 12.85 0.45 27.97
N ASN A 361 13.78 0.33 27.03
CA ASN A 361 14.01 1.26 25.93
C ASN A 361 14.16 2.73 26.39
N ASP A 362 14.84 2.94 27.53
CA ASP A 362 15.02 4.25 28.19
C ASP A 362 16.23 5.05 27.68
N TYR A 363 16.85 4.62 26.59
CA TYR A 363 17.92 5.37 25.93
C TYR A 363 17.34 6.43 24.97
N GLN A 364 18.14 7.46 24.69
CA GLN A 364 17.75 8.54 23.79
C GLN A 364 18.02 8.18 22.32
N LEU A 365 17.07 8.54 21.45
CA LEU A 365 17.19 8.41 20.01
C LEU A 365 18.22 9.42 19.45
N PRO A 366 18.98 9.06 18.41
CA PRO A 366 19.90 9.98 17.75
C PRO A 366 19.17 10.96 16.84
N ASN A 367 19.65 12.20 16.82
CA ASN A 367 19.41 13.18 15.75
C ASN A 367 20.70 13.30 14.93
N VAL A 368 20.60 13.14 13.62
CA VAL A 368 21.76 13.07 12.73
C VAL A 368 21.53 13.93 11.52
N ARG A 369 22.58 14.66 11.10
CA ARG A 369 22.62 15.27 9.76
C ARG A 369 23.47 14.41 8.85
N HIS A 370 23.10 14.38 7.57
CA HIS A 370 23.94 13.72 6.58
C HIS A 370 23.95 14.43 5.23
N ILE A 371 24.97 14.11 4.44
CA ILE A 371 25.14 14.56 3.05
C ILE A 371 25.31 13.30 2.21
N LEU A 372 24.37 13.05 1.29
CA LEU A 372 24.42 11.90 0.39
C LEU A 372 25.04 12.27 -0.95
N PHE A 373 26.07 11.57 -1.34
CA PHE A 373 26.56 11.49 -2.72
C PHE A 373 26.01 10.20 -3.34
N SER A 374 24.87 10.31 -4.02
CA SER A 374 24.14 9.14 -4.53
C SER A 374 24.88 8.49 -5.70
N VAL A 375 24.88 7.15 -5.70
CA VAL A 375 25.43 6.31 -6.77
C VAL A 375 24.34 5.32 -7.20
N SER A 376 23.96 5.34 -8.47
CA SER A 376 22.87 4.50 -8.99
C SER A 376 23.24 3.01 -9.12
N ASP A 377 24.54 2.71 -9.25
CA ASP A 377 25.08 1.35 -9.27
C ASP A 377 26.30 1.30 -8.33
N THR A 378 26.07 0.90 -7.11
CA THR A 378 27.12 0.81 -6.08
C THR A 378 28.12 -0.35 -6.29
N THR A 379 27.91 -1.17 -7.32
CA THR A 379 28.89 -2.15 -7.77
C THR A 379 29.93 -1.54 -8.74
N ASP A 380 29.70 -0.32 -9.24
CA ASP A 380 30.67 0.44 -10.00
C ASP A 380 31.68 1.11 -9.03
N GLU A 381 32.82 0.47 -8.86
CA GLU A 381 33.90 0.95 -8.00
C GLU A 381 34.40 2.35 -8.36
N THR A 382 34.36 2.72 -9.65
CA THR A 382 34.79 4.05 -10.09
C THR A 382 33.82 5.11 -9.62
N ALA A 383 32.52 4.86 -9.76
CA ALA A 383 31.49 5.79 -9.29
C ALA A 383 31.50 5.93 -7.75
N MET A 384 31.74 4.83 -7.03
CA MET A 384 31.90 4.84 -5.58
C MET A 384 33.16 5.61 -5.14
N ASP A 385 34.30 5.45 -5.83
CA ASP A 385 35.52 6.18 -5.53
C ASP A 385 35.36 7.70 -5.79
N GLU A 386 34.64 8.09 -6.85
CA GLU A 386 34.31 9.50 -7.10
C GLU A 386 33.40 10.08 -6.00
N ALA A 387 32.40 9.34 -5.55
CA ALA A 387 31.50 9.74 -4.47
C ALA A 387 32.27 9.84 -3.14
N ARG A 388 33.15 8.88 -2.84
CA ARG A 388 34.02 8.90 -1.66
C ARG A 388 34.93 10.11 -1.64
N THR A 389 35.55 10.43 -2.77
CA THR A 389 36.42 11.64 -2.90
C THR A 389 35.64 12.91 -2.60
N LYS A 390 34.40 13.04 -3.11
CA LYS A 390 33.54 14.20 -2.82
C LYS A 390 33.16 14.27 -1.33
N ALA A 391 32.86 13.12 -0.73
CA ALA A 391 32.55 13.04 0.70
C ALA A 391 33.74 13.46 1.56
N GLU A 392 34.95 13.03 1.23
CA GLU A 392 36.19 13.42 1.90
C GLU A 392 36.49 14.93 1.73
N ASP A 393 36.26 15.47 0.55
CA ASP A 393 36.44 16.92 0.28
C ASP A 393 35.48 17.75 1.14
N VAL A 394 34.19 17.38 1.19
CA VAL A 394 33.18 18.07 2.01
C VAL A 394 33.45 17.93 3.50
N LEU A 395 33.86 16.75 3.97
CA LEU A 395 34.27 16.57 5.36
C LEU A 395 35.50 17.43 5.71
N THR A 396 36.47 17.53 4.80
CA THR A 396 37.64 18.41 4.95
C THR A 396 37.23 19.88 5.01
N GLU A 397 36.27 20.30 4.17
CA GLU A 397 35.72 21.67 4.19
C GLU A 397 35.05 21.96 5.53
N TYR A 398 34.20 21.04 6.01
CA TYR A 398 33.58 21.14 7.34
C TYR A 398 34.62 21.26 8.45
N GLU A 399 35.66 20.41 8.42
CA GLU A 399 36.73 20.42 9.44
C GLU A 399 37.59 21.68 9.39
N ALA A 400 37.69 22.34 8.27
CA ALA A 400 38.38 23.64 8.13
C ALA A 400 37.51 24.84 8.56
N GLY A 401 36.19 24.64 8.68
CA GLY A 401 35.21 25.66 9.05
C GLY A 401 34.91 25.74 10.55
N ASP A 402 33.69 26.22 10.87
CA ASP A 402 33.26 26.49 12.26
C ASP A 402 32.92 25.21 13.05
N LYS A 403 32.76 24.07 12.41
CA LYS A 403 32.45 22.73 12.99
C LYS A 403 31.19 22.73 13.86
N THR A 404 30.16 23.41 13.42
CA THR A 404 28.85 23.46 14.07
C THR A 404 27.80 22.69 13.29
N ALA A 405 26.68 22.35 13.92
CA ALA A 405 25.53 21.76 13.26
C ALA A 405 25.00 22.65 12.12
N GLU A 406 25.01 23.99 12.33
CA GLU A 406 24.61 24.95 11.30
C GLU A 406 25.55 24.91 10.08
N SER A 407 26.88 24.91 10.31
CA SER A 407 27.84 24.87 9.20
C SER A 407 27.77 23.56 8.43
N PHE A 408 27.48 22.43 9.10
CA PHE A 408 27.22 21.16 8.42
C PHE A 408 25.91 21.21 7.63
N GLY A 409 24.86 21.80 8.20
CA GLY A 409 23.57 21.98 7.54
C GLY A 409 23.66 22.84 6.27
N GLU A 410 24.50 23.88 6.23
CA GLU A 410 24.72 24.68 5.01
C GLU A 410 25.44 23.84 3.92
N LEU A 411 26.41 23.00 4.29
CA LEU A 411 27.02 22.07 3.35
C LEU A 411 26.02 21.01 2.85
N ALA A 412 25.12 20.54 3.73
CA ALA A 412 24.07 19.61 3.31
C ALA A 412 23.11 20.23 2.29
N LYS A 413 22.73 21.51 2.44
CA LYS A 413 21.92 22.22 1.44
C LYS A 413 22.61 22.35 0.09
N GLU A 414 23.94 22.45 0.08
CA GLU A 414 24.70 22.63 -1.15
C GLU A 414 25.00 21.32 -1.87
N TYR A 415 25.31 20.24 -1.11
CA TYR A 415 25.91 19.04 -1.69
C TYR A 415 25.05 17.79 -1.66
N THR A 416 24.02 17.71 -0.79
CA THR A 416 23.28 16.46 -0.67
C THR A 416 22.40 16.17 -1.86
N ALA A 417 22.34 14.91 -2.25
CA ALA A 417 21.36 14.39 -3.19
C ALA A 417 20.07 13.91 -2.51
N ASP A 418 20.02 13.91 -1.16
CA ASP A 418 18.82 13.52 -0.41
C ASP A 418 17.78 14.66 -0.40
N SER A 419 16.51 14.27 -0.30
CA SER A 419 15.35 15.18 -0.31
C SER A 419 15.30 16.14 0.88
N ASN A 420 15.98 15.80 2.01
CA ASN A 420 16.03 16.63 3.22
C ASN A 420 17.11 17.73 3.18
N GLY A 421 17.68 18.00 2.00
CA GLY A 421 18.73 19.02 1.83
C GLY A 421 18.30 20.40 2.33
N ASP A 422 17.09 20.87 2.03
CA ASP A 422 16.56 22.17 2.48
C ASP A 422 16.48 22.29 4.01
N GLU A 423 16.36 21.16 4.72
CA GLU A 423 16.38 21.05 6.18
C GLU A 423 17.80 20.89 6.75
N GLY A 424 18.82 21.04 5.89
CA GLY A 424 20.23 20.88 6.27
C GLY A 424 20.60 19.44 6.58
N GLY A 425 19.98 18.49 5.90
CA GLY A 425 20.25 17.05 6.00
C GLY A 425 19.83 16.42 7.33
N LEU A 426 18.95 17.08 8.12
CA LEU A 426 18.58 16.63 9.48
C LEU A 426 17.54 15.51 9.46
N TYR A 427 17.81 14.44 10.20
CA TYR A 427 16.85 13.44 10.65
C TYR A 427 16.77 13.47 12.17
N GLU A 428 15.58 13.66 12.72
CA GLU A 428 15.36 13.70 14.16
C GLU A 428 14.74 12.40 14.68
N ASN A 429 15.15 11.98 15.87
CA ASN A 429 14.60 10.83 16.58
C ASN A 429 14.60 9.55 15.71
N ILE A 430 15.75 9.25 15.11
CA ILE A 430 15.89 8.04 14.27
C ILE A 430 15.63 6.81 15.14
N MET A 431 14.68 5.98 14.71
CA MET A 431 14.35 4.74 15.41
C MET A 431 15.27 3.58 14.99
N PRO A 432 15.55 2.61 15.88
CA PRO A 432 16.31 1.42 15.52
C PRO A 432 15.69 0.69 14.31
N GLY A 433 16.52 0.39 13.31
CA GLY A 433 16.09 -0.29 12.08
C GLY A 433 15.30 0.59 11.09
N GLN A 434 15.16 1.88 11.34
CA GLN A 434 14.50 2.82 10.39
C GLN A 434 15.36 3.09 9.16
N MET A 435 16.68 3.10 9.32
CA MET A 435 17.65 3.36 8.26
C MET A 435 18.29 2.06 7.79
N VAL A 436 18.96 2.09 6.62
CA VAL A 436 19.79 0.96 6.16
C VAL A 436 20.88 0.63 7.17
N THR A 437 21.31 -0.61 7.16
CA THR A 437 22.15 -1.21 8.23
C THR A 437 23.35 -0.34 8.59
N GLU A 438 24.15 0.08 7.61
CA GLU A 438 25.39 0.84 7.86
C GLU A 438 25.10 2.23 8.45
N PHE A 439 24.01 2.87 8.05
CA PHE A 439 23.56 4.14 8.59
C PHE A 439 23.03 3.96 10.02
N ASN A 440 22.20 2.94 10.24
CA ASN A 440 21.68 2.59 11.57
C ASN A 440 22.82 2.32 12.55
N ASP A 441 23.76 1.46 12.19
CA ASP A 441 24.89 1.06 13.04
C ASP A 441 25.77 2.26 13.42
N TRP A 442 25.99 3.18 12.46
CA TRP A 442 26.69 4.42 12.75
C TRP A 442 25.94 5.28 13.76
N CYS A 443 24.61 5.40 13.64
CA CYS A 443 23.77 6.21 14.55
C CYS A 443 23.71 5.66 15.96
N PHE A 444 23.67 4.33 16.11
CA PHE A 444 23.46 3.64 17.39
C PHE A 444 24.75 3.10 18.01
N ASP A 445 25.93 3.48 17.49
CA ASP A 445 27.21 3.18 18.15
C ASP A 445 27.23 3.81 19.54
N ALA A 446 27.46 2.98 20.55
CA ALA A 446 27.39 3.39 21.99
C ALA A 446 28.38 4.49 22.37
N ASP A 447 29.47 4.66 21.64
CA ASP A 447 30.49 5.68 21.88
C ASP A 447 30.17 7.02 21.19
N ARG A 448 29.08 7.09 20.38
CA ARG A 448 28.71 8.27 19.61
C ARG A 448 28.26 9.43 20.50
N LYS A 449 28.65 10.62 20.11
CA LYS A 449 28.32 11.87 20.85
C LYS A 449 28.12 13.03 19.88
N PRO A 450 27.39 14.09 20.31
CA PRO A 450 27.19 15.30 19.52
C PRO A 450 28.51 15.90 19.00
N GLY A 451 28.54 16.18 17.71
CA GLY A 451 29.71 16.70 17.00
C GLY A 451 30.59 15.63 16.34
N ASP A 452 30.34 14.34 16.57
CA ASP A 452 31.03 13.27 15.86
C ASP A 452 30.65 13.27 14.36
N THR A 453 31.66 13.05 13.52
CA THR A 453 31.52 12.94 12.06
C THR A 453 32.07 11.62 11.56
N GLY A 454 31.67 11.23 10.35
CA GLY A 454 32.18 10.04 9.69
C GLY A 454 31.75 9.96 8.24
N ILE A 455 32.36 9.03 7.53
CA ILE A 455 31.94 8.65 6.17
C ILE A 455 31.52 7.20 6.23
N ILE A 456 30.35 6.90 5.66
CA ILE A 456 29.84 5.53 5.51
C ILE A 456 29.41 5.28 4.07
N GLU A 457 29.39 4.03 3.69
CA GLU A 457 28.91 3.56 2.38
C GLU A 457 27.65 2.73 2.58
N THR A 458 26.66 2.95 1.72
CA THR A 458 25.40 2.22 1.73
C THR A 458 24.99 1.83 0.32
N SER A 459 23.89 1.12 0.17
CA SER A 459 23.28 0.82 -1.14
C SER A 459 22.81 2.06 -1.93
N TYR A 460 22.80 3.25 -1.32
CA TYR A 460 22.44 4.51 -1.96
C TYR A 460 23.66 5.32 -2.44
N GLY A 461 24.86 4.99 -1.97
CA GLY A 461 26.10 5.70 -2.24
C GLY A 461 26.92 6.00 -1.00
N VAL A 462 27.60 7.15 -0.97
CA VAL A 462 28.49 7.55 0.12
C VAL A 462 27.85 8.69 0.92
N HIS A 463 27.84 8.56 2.24
CA HIS A 463 27.28 9.55 3.15
C HIS A 463 28.38 10.18 4.00
N VAL A 464 28.33 11.51 4.15
CA VAL A 464 29.02 12.22 5.23
C VAL A 464 28.04 12.36 6.38
N MET A 465 28.40 11.87 7.55
CA MET A 465 27.58 11.82 8.75
C MET A 465 28.00 12.85 9.77
N TYR A 466 27.02 13.41 10.48
CA TYR A 466 27.22 14.31 11.61
C TYR A 466 26.22 13.99 12.73
N PHE A 467 26.68 13.59 13.90
CA PHE A 467 25.81 13.36 15.05
C PHE A 467 25.40 14.71 15.67
N ASP A 468 24.15 15.12 15.45
CA ASP A 468 23.67 16.45 15.85
C ASP A 468 23.44 16.50 17.37
N SER A 469 22.59 15.64 17.87
CA SER A 469 22.16 15.65 19.29
C SER A 469 21.48 14.34 19.67
N PHE A 470 21.17 14.21 20.95
CA PHE A 470 20.24 13.20 21.44
C PHE A 470 18.81 13.78 21.48
N GLY A 471 17.86 13.02 20.97
CA GLY A 471 16.44 13.36 20.90
C GLY A 471 15.62 12.77 22.05
N LYS A 472 14.39 12.31 21.70
CA LYS A 472 13.46 11.70 22.65
C LYS A 472 13.99 10.37 23.21
N ILE A 473 13.49 9.96 24.38
CA ILE A 473 13.65 8.59 24.86
C ILE A 473 12.88 7.66 23.91
N TYR A 474 13.50 6.55 23.50
CA TYR A 474 12.92 5.62 22.52
C TYR A 474 11.57 5.07 22.98
N ARG A 475 11.46 4.59 24.21
CA ARG A 475 10.21 4.17 24.82
C ARG A 475 9.12 5.23 24.71
N ASP A 476 9.44 6.48 25.02
CA ASP A 476 8.48 7.58 25.02
C ASP A 476 8.02 7.90 23.59
N ALA A 477 8.91 7.77 22.59
CA ALA A 477 8.58 7.89 21.19
C ALA A 477 7.64 6.76 20.71
N LEU A 478 7.87 5.51 21.18
CA LEU A 478 6.97 4.39 20.88
C LEU A 478 5.57 4.62 21.47
N VAL A 479 5.50 5.05 22.73
CA VAL A 479 4.23 5.37 23.40
C VAL A 479 3.50 6.50 22.66
N GLU A 480 4.19 7.58 22.34
CA GLU A 480 3.62 8.71 21.61
C GLU A 480 3.05 8.30 20.25
N ASN A 481 3.76 7.44 19.52
CA ASN A 481 3.28 6.90 18.25
C ASN A 481 2.05 6.01 18.42
N ALA A 482 2.00 5.20 19.46
CA ALA A 482 0.83 4.35 19.75
C ALA A 482 -0.40 5.19 20.11
N LEU A 483 -0.25 6.19 20.97
CA LEU A 483 -1.32 7.14 21.33
C LEU A 483 -1.80 7.91 20.09
N ARG A 484 -0.86 8.42 19.28
CA ARG A 484 -1.18 9.16 18.04
C ARG A 484 -1.95 8.28 17.06
N SER A 485 -1.54 7.03 16.90
CA SER A 485 -2.25 6.08 16.01
C SER A 485 -3.65 5.78 16.52
N ALA A 486 -3.83 5.57 17.83
CA ALA A 486 -5.13 5.31 18.44
C ALA A 486 -6.09 6.51 18.30
N ASP A 487 -5.61 7.71 18.62
CA ASP A 487 -6.40 8.94 18.52
C ASP A 487 -6.73 9.29 17.06
N TYR A 488 -5.77 9.07 16.14
CA TYR A 488 -5.99 9.26 14.72
C TYR A 488 -7.04 8.29 14.18
N ASN A 489 -6.97 7.00 14.52
CA ASN A 489 -7.97 6.02 14.08
C ASN A 489 -9.35 6.37 14.61
N ALA A 490 -9.46 6.73 15.89
CA ALA A 490 -10.74 7.15 16.49
C ALA A 490 -11.30 8.42 15.82
N TRP A 491 -10.44 9.39 15.54
CA TRP A 491 -10.84 10.60 14.81
C TRP A 491 -11.23 10.30 13.36
N TYR A 492 -10.46 9.46 12.68
CA TYR A 492 -10.71 9.08 11.28
C TYR A 492 -12.05 8.36 11.15
N ASP A 493 -12.32 7.36 11.97
CA ASP A 493 -13.59 6.62 11.99
C ASP A 493 -14.78 7.52 12.25
N ALA A 494 -14.63 8.49 13.17
CA ALA A 494 -15.66 9.46 13.48
C ALA A 494 -15.91 10.47 12.35
N THR A 495 -14.89 10.80 11.56
CA THR A 495 -14.93 11.83 10.51
C THR A 495 -15.26 11.26 9.14
N ALA A 496 -14.58 10.19 8.73
CA ALA A 496 -14.79 9.52 7.44
C ALA A 496 -16.12 8.76 7.38
N GLY A 497 -16.64 8.33 8.55
CA GLY A 497 -17.89 7.60 8.65
C GLY A 497 -17.74 6.13 8.25
N ASP A 498 -18.85 5.54 7.77
CA ASP A 498 -18.95 4.10 7.47
C ASP A 498 -18.69 3.75 5.99
N GLY A 499 -18.22 4.70 5.20
CA GLY A 499 -18.00 4.52 3.75
C GLY A 499 -19.29 4.34 2.94
N SER A 500 -20.45 4.72 3.49
CA SER A 500 -21.74 4.50 2.85
C SER A 500 -21.93 5.33 1.57
N TYR A 501 -22.58 4.72 0.59
CA TYR A 501 -22.90 5.36 -0.68
C TYR A 501 -24.21 4.82 -1.27
N THR A 502 -24.73 5.49 -2.28
CA THR A 502 -25.85 5.01 -3.10
C THR A 502 -25.50 5.13 -4.58
N THR A 503 -25.95 4.19 -5.39
CA THR A 503 -25.70 4.19 -6.83
C THR A 503 -26.95 4.44 -7.65
N SER A 504 -26.77 4.99 -8.84
CA SER A 504 -27.81 5.15 -9.86
C SER A 504 -27.57 4.13 -10.97
N ALA A 505 -28.50 3.19 -11.15
CA ALA A 505 -28.40 2.18 -12.20
C ALA A 505 -28.25 2.77 -13.62
N PHE A 506 -28.74 4.01 -13.84
CA PHE A 506 -28.55 4.70 -15.13
C PHE A 506 -27.13 5.25 -15.25
N GLY A 507 -26.63 5.93 -14.21
CA GLY A 507 -25.30 6.54 -14.24
C GLY A 507 -24.19 5.49 -14.29
N MET A 508 -24.31 4.41 -13.52
CA MET A 508 -23.32 3.31 -13.49
C MET A 508 -23.11 2.61 -14.85
N LYS A 509 -24.04 2.75 -15.81
CA LYS A 509 -23.84 2.25 -17.20
C LYS A 509 -22.72 2.96 -17.96
N TYR A 510 -22.28 4.11 -17.49
CA TYR A 510 -21.27 4.94 -18.14
C TYR A 510 -19.93 4.95 -17.37
N THR A 511 -19.82 4.16 -16.31
CA THR A 511 -18.54 3.92 -15.64
C THR A 511 -17.69 2.92 -16.44
N THR A 512 -16.39 2.98 -16.26
CA THR A 512 -15.44 1.97 -16.77
C THR A 512 -15.59 0.68 -15.95
N LYS A 513 -15.43 -0.45 -16.63
CA LYS A 513 -15.41 -1.77 -16.00
C LYS A 513 -14.08 -2.48 -16.28
#